data_287ba315f3b1c3fd10fd0bef14bb8bbb
#
_entry.id   287ba315f3b1c3fd10fd0bef14bb8bbb
#
_cell.length_a   1.000
_cell.length_b   1.000
_cell.length_c   1.000
_cell.angle_alpha   90.00
_cell.angle_beta   90.00
_cell.angle_gamma   90.00
#
_symmetry.space_group_name_H-M   'P 1'
#
loop_
_entity.id
_entity.type
_entity.pdbx_description
1 polymer ?
#
loop_
_entity_poly.entity_id
_entity_poly.type
_entity_poly.pdbx_seq_one_letter_code
_entity_poly.pdbx_strand_id
1 'polypeptide(L)'
;MKKHSIASALVATAALCGAGAAQAQVAGEVLVKLGWNKIIPKVKSDDLTAPSLPGSKIDIKSASALFFTATYMITDDISVEALGGLPYKHDIVGAGAVAGVGKIGSVHQVSPTILLQYRFLAADAPFRPYIGAGPTFAKFYGTKGSAALTAVTNPGGPPTTIGGDTEWGGTVEIGGNYKIDKHWFLDAAVLKTFISTKATLSTGQSTSAKLNPIAINASIGYTF
;
A
#
# COMPACT_ATOMS: atom_id res chain seq x y z
N MET A 1 32.22 0.03 18.83
CA MET A 1 31.66 -0.55 17.61
C MET A 1 30.63 0.44 17.04
N LYS A 2 30.95 1.05 15.90
CA LYS A 2 30.19 2.17 15.29
C LYS A 2 28.98 1.60 14.52
N LYS A 3 27.78 2.00 14.92
CA LYS A 3 26.54 1.76 14.15
C LYS A 3 26.48 2.82 13.05
N HIS A 4 26.68 2.44 11.82
CA HIS A 4 26.53 3.32 10.66
C HIS A 4 25.04 3.45 10.31
N SER A 5 24.52 4.67 10.41
CA SER A 5 23.20 5.06 9.92
C SER A 5 23.19 5.02 8.38
N ILE A 6 22.39 4.13 7.81
CA ILE A 6 22.04 4.11 6.38
C ILE A 6 20.69 4.83 6.23
N ALA A 7 20.71 6.14 6.38
CA ALA A 7 19.50 6.97 6.25
C ALA A 7 19.73 8.28 5.49
N SER A 8 20.81 8.41 4.73
CA SER A 8 21.16 9.72 4.14
C SER A 8 21.66 9.64 2.70
N ALA A 9 21.01 8.87 1.84
CA ALA A 9 21.43 8.78 0.44
C ALA A 9 20.28 8.64 -0.58
N LEU A 10 19.17 9.35 -0.41
CA LEU A 10 18.10 9.32 -1.44
C LEU A 10 17.42 10.68 -1.70
N VAL A 11 18.08 11.80 -1.45
CA VAL A 11 17.48 13.15 -1.66
C VAL A 11 18.27 14.02 -2.64
N ALA A 12 19.32 13.57 -3.22
CA ALA A 12 20.17 14.45 -4.05
C ALA A 12 20.37 13.87 -5.45
N THR A 13 19.38 13.96 -6.34
CA THR A 13 19.60 13.98 -7.81
C THR A 13 18.32 14.36 -8.58
N ALA A 14 17.67 15.45 -8.26
CA ALA A 14 16.56 15.96 -9.09
C ALA A 14 16.70 17.47 -9.31
N ALA A 15 17.89 17.93 -9.67
CA ALA A 15 18.10 19.30 -10.11
C ALA A 15 18.96 19.27 -11.36
N LEU A 16 18.30 19.24 -12.53
CA LEU A 16 18.83 19.72 -13.82
C LEU A 16 17.87 19.25 -14.95
N CYS A 17 16.89 20.09 -15.28
CA CYS A 17 16.43 20.18 -16.67
C CYS A 17 15.74 21.52 -16.87
N GLY A 18 16.20 22.21 -17.87
CA GLY A 18 16.05 23.60 -18.20
C GLY A 18 14.63 24.05 -18.57
N ALA A 19 14.54 25.37 -18.57
CA ALA A 19 13.41 26.17 -18.95
C ALA A 19 12.97 25.96 -20.42
N GLY A 20 11.67 25.89 -20.63
CA GLY A 20 11.09 26.18 -21.93
C GLY A 20 9.76 25.50 -22.19
N ALA A 21 8.76 26.34 -22.47
CA ALA A 21 7.45 26.04 -23.02
C ALA A 21 6.35 25.64 -22.02
N ALA A 22 5.13 25.94 -22.42
CA ALA A 22 3.92 25.62 -21.65
C ALA A 22 3.90 24.14 -21.26
N GLN A 23 4.24 23.84 -20.01
CA GLN A 23 4.40 22.46 -19.58
C GLN A 23 3.03 21.79 -19.47
N ALA A 24 2.81 20.94 -20.42
CA ALA A 24 1.82 19.89 -20.44
C ALA A 24 2.53 18.62 -19.96
N GLN A 25 1.84 17.65 -19.41
CA GLN A 25 2.44 16.36 -19.03
C GLN A 25 2.89 15.61 -20.30
N VAL A 26 4.07 15.96 -20.82
CA VAL A 26 4.62 15.47 -22.08
C VAL A 26 5.79 14.49 -21.86
N ALA A 27 6.19 13.83 -22.93
CA ALA A 27 7.32 12.89 -22.91
C ALA A 27 8.58 13.53 -22.31
N GLY A 28 9.25 12.80 -21.41
CA GLY A 28 10.47 13.24 -20.73
C GLY A 28 10.27 13.94 -19.39
N GLU A 29 9.05 14.34 -19.07
CA GLU A 29 8.76 15.01 -17.79
C GLU A 29 8.69 14.04 -16.62
N VAL A 30 8.99 14.56 -15.43
CA VAL A 30 8.88 13.86 -14.14
C VAL A 30 7.80 14.54 -13.31
N LEU A 31 6.83 13.74 -12.87
CA LEU A 31 5.78 14.18 -11.96
C LEU A 31 6.04 13.58 -10.58
N VAL A 32 6.01 14.42 -9.56
CA VAL A 32 6.13 13.97 -8.16
C VAL A 32 4.86 14.31 -7.42
N LYS A 33 4.31 13.36 -6.67
CA LYS A 33 3.09 13.55 -5.87
C LYS A 33 3.36 13.28 -4.41
N LEU A 34 2.72 14.05 -3.54
CA LEU A 34 2.66 13.82 -2.10
C LEU A 34 1.21 13.89 -1.65
N GLY A 35 0.77 12.93 -0.88
CA GLY A 35 -0.63 12.88 -0.48
C GLY A 35 -0.95 11.91 0.63
N TRP A 36 -2.24 11.68 0.78
CA TRP A 36 -2.84 10.80 1.76
C TRP A 36 -3.45 9.58 1.09
N ASN A 37 -3.12 8.40 1.60
CA ASN A 37 -3.67 7.14 1.14
C ASN A 37 -4.45 6.46 2.26
N LYS A 38 -5.59 5.85 1.92
CA LYS A 38 -6.36 4.98 2.79
C LYS A 38 -6.47 3.60 2.16
N ILE A 39 -5.91 2.59 2.83
CA ILE A 39 -6.03 1.18 2.44
C ILE A 39 -7.19 0.53 3.19
N ILE A 40 -8.09 -0.10 2.44
CA ILE A 40 -9.28 -0.79 2.93
C ILE A 40 -9.17 -2.26 2.50
N PRO A 41 -8.65 -3.15 3.38
CA PRO A 41 -8.60 -4.58 3.08
C PRO A 41 -10.00 -5.15 2.87
N LYS A 42 -10.10 -6.12 1.95
CA LYS A 42 -11.31 -6.90 1.68
C LYS A 42 -11.01 -8.36 1.99
N VAL A 43 -10.79 -8.62 3.28
CA VAL A 43 -10.24 -9.88 3.76
C VAL A 43 -11.22 -11.03 3.55
N LYS A 44 -10.71 -12.12 2.98
CA LYS A 44 -11.33 -13.45 3.02
C LYS A 44 -10.27 -14.40 3.55
N SER A 45 -10.36 -14.75 4.84
CA SER A 45 -9.48 -15.70 5.47
C SER A 45 -10.11 -17.10 5.48
N ASP A 46 -9.24 -18.09 5.37
CA ASP A 46 -9.58 -19.46 5.70
C ASP A 46 -9.71 -19.60 7.23
N ASP A 47 -10.22 -20.72 7.69
CA ASP A 47 -10.25 -21.03 9.12
C ASP A 47 -8.83 -21.19 9.65
N LEU A 48 -8.62 -20.75 10.88
CA LEU A 48 -7.38 -21.01 11.59
C LEU A 48 -7.26 -22.52 11.85
N THR A 49 -6.10 -23.11 11.53
CA THR A 49 -5.88 -24.57 11.68
C THR A 49 -6.01 -25.01 13.15
N ALA A 50 -6.27 -26.31 13.34
CA ALA A 50 -6.31 -26.91 14.68
C ALA A 50 -5.04 -26.58 15.51
N PRO A 51 -5.13 -26.45 16.85
CA PRO A 51 -6.30 -26.78 17.70
C PRO A 51 -7.32 -25.64 17.89
N SER A 52 -7.35 -24.63 17.02
CA SER A 52 -8.33 -23.54 17.09
C SER A 52 -9.77 -24.02 16.90
N LEU A 53 -10.73 -23.26 17.42
CA LEU A 53 -12.16 -23.54 17.17
C LEU A 53 -12.45 -23.51 15.66
N PRO A 54 -13.20 -24.49 15.12
CA PRO A 54 -13.66 -24.44 13.73
C PRO A 54 -14.41 -23.14 13.42
N GLY A 55 -14.17 -22.56 12.24
CA GLY A 55 -14.78 -21.29 11.85
C GLY A 55 -14.09 -20.06 12.42
N SER A 56 -12.95 -20.21 13.17
CA SER A 56 -12.13 -19.08 13.61
C SER A 56 -11.44 -18.42 12.43
N LYS A 57 -11.72 -17.14 12.21
CA LYS A 57 -11.22 -16.33 11.08
C LYS A 57 -10.57 -15.05 11.56
N ILE A 58 -9.89 -14.37 10.66
CA ILE A 58 -9.32 -13.04 10.92
C ILE A 58 -9.90 -12.00 9.97
N ASP A 59 -9.95 -10.76 10.44
CA ASP A 59 -10.20 -9.58 9.60
C ASP A 59 -9.15 -8.51 9.91
N ILE A 60 -8.90 -7.62 8.94
CA ILE A 60 -7.89 -6.57 9.03
C ILE A 60 -8.55 -5.23 8.82
N LYS A 61 -8.38 -4.32 9.76
CA LYS A 61 -8.98 -2.99 9.72
C LYS A 61 -8.23 -2.09 8.75
N SER A 62 -8.95 -1.12 8.19
CA SER A 62 -8.37 -0.09 7.32
C SER A 62 -7.32 0.71 8.05
N ALA A 63 -6.32 1.17 7.30
CA ALA A 63 -5.29 2.09 7.78
C ALA A 63 -5.04 3.19 6.76
N SER A 64 -4.48 4.30 7.22
CA SER A 64 -4.12 5.43 6.38
C SER A 64 -2.70 5.88 6.68
N ALA A 65 -2.01 6.40 5.66
CA ALA A 65 -0.68 6.95 5.78
C ALA A 65 -0.42 8.01 4.70
N LEU A 66 0.64 8.76 4.87
CA LEU A 66 1.18 9.58 3.80
C LEU A 66 1.84 8.70 2.75
N PHE A 67 1.67 9.07 1.48
CA PHE A 67 2.32 8.42 0.36
C PHE A 67 2.96 9.45 -0.56
N PHE A 68 3.89 8.99 -1.37
CA PHE A 68 4.54 9.76 -2.41
C PHE A 68 4.68 8.91 -3.68
N THR A 69 4.72 9.57 -4.82
CA THR A 69 5.01 8.92 -6.10
C THR A 69 6.02 9.72 -6.90
N ALA A 70 6.72 9.00 -7.77
CA ALA A 70 7.50 9.58 -8.86
C ALA A 70 7.02 8.91 -10.15
N THR A 71 6.62 9.72 -11.12
CA THR A 71 6.11 9.28 -12.42
C THR A 71 7.00 9.85 -13.51
N TYR A 72 7.45 9.00 -14.42
CA TYR A 72 8.19 9.41 -15.62
C TYR A 72 7.31 9.24 -16.85
N MET A 73 7.17 10.29 -17.65
CA MET A 73 6.42 10.30 -18.90
C MET A 73 7.30 9.71 -20.01
N ILE A 74 6.99 8.48 -20.46
CA ILE A 74 7.70 7.83 -21.58
C ILE A 74 7.26 8.46 -22.91
N THR A 75 5.97 8.69 -23.04
CA THR A 75 5.35 9.45 -24.14
C THR A 75 4.36 10.43 -23.53
N ASP A 76 3.67 11.21 -24.34
CA ASP A 76 2.61 12.11 -23.86
C ASP A 76 1.45 11.34 -23.19
N ASP A 77 1.27 10.07 -23.52
CA ASP A 77 0.16 9.24 -23.02
C ASP A 77 0.59 8.10 -22.12
N ILE A 78 1.87 7.66 -22.18
CA ILE A 78 2.36 6.51 -21.43
C ILE A 78 3.36 6.97 -20.38
N SER A 79 3.16 6.52 -19.15
CA SER A 79 4.09 6.80 -18.03
C SER A 79 4.33 5.57 -17.15
N VAL A 80 5.47 5.58 -16.44
CA VAL A 80 5.77 4.63 -15.36
C VAL A 80 5.76 5.39 -14.05
N GLU A 81 4.98 4.90 -13.10
CA GLU A 81 4.89 5.46 -11.76
C GLU A 81 5.46 4.50 -10.73
N ALA A 82 6.33 5.01 -9.86
CA ALA A 82 6.75 4.36 -8.63
C ALA A 82 5.99 4.97 -7.46
N LEU A 83 5.22 4.14 -6.75
CA LEU A 83 4.44 4.54 -5.58
C LEU A 83 5.06 3.94 -4.32
N GLY A 84 5.24 4.76 -3.30
CA GLY A 84 5.71 4.38 -1.98
C GLY A 84 5.02 5.21 -0.90
N GLY A 85 5.24 4.86 0.37
CA GLY A 85 4.62 5.60 1.47
C GLY A 85 5.17 5.22 2.83
N LEU A 86 4.71 5.94 3.84
CA LEU A 86 4.97 5.59 5.22
C LEU A 86 4.29 4.27 5.58
N PRO A 87 4.84 3.52 6.55
CA PRO A 87 4.25 2.25 6.97
C PRO A 87 2.82 2.42 7.48
N TYR A 88 1.92 1.59 6.96
CA TYR A 88 0.55 1.47 7.47
C TYR A 88 0.56 0.60 8.71
N LYS A 89 -0.23 0.97 9.72
CA LYS A 89 -0.46 0.16 10.90
C LYS A 89 -1.90 -0.35 10.87
N HIS A 90 -2.06 -1.64 10.66
CA HIS A 90 -3.35 -2.31 10.65
C HIS A 90 -3.61 -3.02 11.96
N ASP A 91 -4.85 -2.93 12.46
CA ASP A 91 -5.33 -3.78 13.53
C ASP A 91 -5.91 -5.07 12.95
N ILE A 92 -5.52 -6.19 13.54
CA ILE A 92 -6.04 -7.53 13.23
C ILE A 92 -7.10 -7.84 14.28
N VAL A 93 -8.28 -8.25 13.83
CA VAL A 93 -9.41 -8.58 14.70
C VAL A 93 -9.89 -10.00 14.44
N GLY A 94 -10.44 -10.64 15.48
CA GLY A 94 -11.12 -11.91 15.35
C GLY A 94 -12.36 -11.80 14.48
N ALA A 95 -12.62 -12.82 13.67
CA ALA A 95 -13.80 -12.94 12.81
C ALA A 95 -14.35 -14.38 12.86
N GLY A 96 -15.52 -14.62 12.28
CA GLY A 96 -16.18 -15.93 12.35
C GLY A 96 -16.47 -16.31 13.79
N ALA A 97 -16.12 -17.52 14.18
CA ALA A 97 -16.38 -18.06 15.53
C ALA A 97 -15.73 -17.24 16.66
N VAL A 98 -14.70 -16.43 16.35
CA VAL A 98 -13.98 -15.59 17.32
C VAL A 98 -14.23 -14.07 17.11
N ALA A 99 -15.30 -13.70 16.42
CA ALA A 99 -15.62 -12.29 16.17
C ALA A 99 -15.77 -11.44 17.45
N GLY A 100 -16.26 -12.02 18.54
CA GLY A 100 -16.44 -11.36 19.84
C GLY A 100 -15.12 -11.09 20.59
N VAL A 101 -14.00 -11.65 20.18
CA VAL A 101 -12.70 -11.45 20.84
C VAL A 101 -12.12 -10.04 20.60
N GLY A 102 -12.57 -9.36 19.54
CA GLY A 102 -12.12 -8.02 19.18
C GLY A 102 -10.70 -8.02 18.61
N LYS A 103 -9.87 -7.06 19.05
CA LYS A 103 -8.49 -6.91 18.56
C LYS A 103 -7.58 -8.03 19.06
N ILE A 104 -7.07 -8.83 18.14
CA ILE A 104 -6.16 -9.94 18.41
C ILE A 104 -4.70 -9.62 18.08
N GLY A 105 -4.44 -8.53 17.36
CA GLY A 105 -3.07 -8.13 17.05
C GLY A 105 -2.98 -6.85 16.22
N SER A 106 -1.76 -6.54 15.81
CA SER A 106 -1.47 -5.48 14.86
C SER A 106 -0.28 -5.83 13.97
N VAL A 107 -0.22 -5.23 12.79
CA VAL A 107 0.84 -5.44 11.81
C VAL A 107 1.18 -4.12 11.13
N HIS A 108 2.46 -3.91 10.82
CA HIS A 108 2.90 -2.84 9.95
C HIS A 108 3.08 -3.39 8.52
N GLN A 109 2.71 -2.58 7.54
CA GLN A 109 2.80 -2.91 6.13
C GLN A 109 3.47 -1.76 5.37
N VAL A 110 4.38 -2.10 4.46
CA VAL A 110 4.85 -1.25 3.37
C VAL A 110 4.56 -1.94 2.06
N SER A 111 4.12 -1.19 1.05
CA SER A 111 3.66 -1.77 -0.23
C SER A 111 4.13 -0.91 -1.41
N PRO A 112 5.45 -0.88 -1.72
CA PRO A 112 5.91 -0.25 -2.94
C PRO A 112 5.27 -0.91 -4.16
N THR A 113 4.85 -0.08 -5.10
CA THR A 113 4.14 -0.47 -6.32
C THR A 113 4.75 0.24 -7.51
N ILE A 114 4.91 -0.47 -8.63
CA ILE A 114 5.30 0.11 -9.92
C ILE A 114 4.12 -0.06 -10.86
N LEU A 115 3.70 1.01 -11.50
CA LEU A 115 2.56 1.03 -12.41
C LEU A 115 2.97 1.54 -13.78
N LEU A 116 2.59 0.83 -14.83
CA LEU A 116 2.53 1.36 -16.17
C LEU A 116 1.15 2.02 -16.33
N GLN A 117 1.13 3.30 -16.68
CA GLN A 117 -0.10 4.09 -16.80
C GLN A 117 -0.31 4.52 -18.24
N TYR A 118 -1.57 4.56 -18.63
CA TYR A 118 -2.03 5.22 -19.87
C TYR A 118 -2.93 6.40 -19.49
N ARG A 119 -2.58 7.58 -19.99
CA ARG A 119 -3.26 8.84 -19.76
C ARG A 119 -4.10 9.19 -20.96
N PHE A 120 -5.35 9.50 -20.74
CA PHE A 120 -6.28 9.91 -21.77
C PHE A 120 -6.23 11.44 -21.97
N LEU A 121 -6.78 11.89 -23.09
CA LEU A 121 -6.88 13.29 -23.49
C LEU A 121 -5.49 13.91 -23.80
N ALA A 122 -5.53 15.11 -24.38
CA ALA A 122 -4.32 15.83 -24.74
C ALA A 122 -3.49 16.22 -23.51
N ALA A 123 -2.18 16.34 -23.71
CA ALA A 123 -1.23 16.62 -22.62
C ALA A 123 -1.49 17.95 -21.90
N ASP A 124 -2.07 18.93 -22.58
CA ASP A 124 -2.43 20.25 -22.07
C ASP A 124 -3.84 20.32 -21.46
N ALA A 125 -4.64 19.24 -21.56
CA ALA A 125 -5.99 19.22 -21.03
C ALA A 125 -6.01 19.56 -19.52
N PRO A 126 -6.98 20.35 -19.03
CA PRO A 126 -7.06 20.72 -17.62
C PRO A 126 -7.34 19.54 -16.71
N PHE A 127 -7.96 18.50 -17.22
CA PHE A 127 -8.19 17.23 -16.53
C PHE A 127 -7.70 16.06 -17.38
N ARG A 128 -6.84 15.23 -16.83
CA ARG A 128 -6.31 14.03 -17.51
C ARG A 128 -6.63 12.78 -16.70
N PRO A 129 -7.64 12.01 -17.08
CA PRO A 129 -7.90 10.71 -16.51
C PRO A 129 -6.82 9.72 -16.96
N TYR A 130 -6.57 8.70 -16.13
CA TYR A 130 -5.61 7.65 -16.45
C TYR A 130 -6.05 6.31 -15.85
N ILE A 131 -5.53 5.25 -16.44
CA ILE A 131 -5.57 3.90 -15.91
C ILE A 131 -4.15 3.37 -15.77
N GLY A 132 -3.94 2.46 -14.85
CA GLY A 132 -2.63 1.87 -14.65
C GLY A 132 -2.71 0.42 -14.18
N ALA A 133 -1.63 -0.32 -14.41
CA ALA A 133 -1.48 -1.67 -13.89
C ALA A 133 0.00 -2.00 -13.64
N GLY A 134 0.25 -2.86 -12.65
CA GLY A 134 1.61 -3.31 -12.39
C GLY A 134 1.78 -4.10 -11.10
N PRO A 135 3.02 -4.52 -10.78
CA PRO A 135 3.33 -5.29 -9.60
C PRO A 135 3.35 -4.44 -8.33
N THR A 136 2.90 -5.06 -7.24
CA THR A 136 3.03 -4.56 -5.87
C THR A 136 3.81 -5.57 -5.04
N PHE A 137 4.77 -5.08 -4.30
CA PHE A 137 5.51 -5.83 -3.30
C PHE A 137 5.02 -5.41 -1.92
N ALA A 138 4.46 -6.33 -1.14
CA ALA A 138 3.98 -6.04 0.21
C ALA A 138 4.83 -6.77 1.26
N LYS A 139 5.40 -6.00 2.18
CA LYS A 139 6.12 -6.52 3.34
C LYS A 139 5.35 -6.25 4.61
N PHE A 140 5.04 -7.32 5.34
CA PHE A 140 4.41 -7.28 6.65
C PHE A 140 5.47 -7.47 7.73
N TYR A 141 5.48 -6.60 8.75
CA TYR A 141 6.49 -6.65 9.81
C TYR A 141 5.98 -6.05 11.12
N GLY A 142 6.74 -6.26 12.20
CA GLY A 142 6.40 -5.71 13.51
C GLY A 142 5.05 -6.19 14.04
N THR A 143 4.65 -7.41 13.65
CA THR A 143 3.42 -8.04 14.10
C THR A 143 3.46 -8.26 15.60
N LYS A 144 2.38 -7.89 16.27
CA LYS A 144 2.21 -8.08 17.71
C LYS A 144 0.88 -8.76 17.97
N GLY A 145 0.92 -9.91 18.66
CA GLY A 145 -0.27 -10.53 19.21
C GLY A 145 -0.75 -9.78 20.45
N SER A 146 -2.05 -9.79 20.70
CA SER A 146 -2.65 -9.23 21.91
C SER A 146 -2.76 -10.27 23.01
N ALA A 147 -3.02 -9.83 24.25
CA ALA A 147 -3.37 -10.74 25.35
C ALA A 147 -4.62 -11.59 25.03
N ALA A 148 -5.58 -11.02 24.31
CA ALA A 148 -6.78 -11.73 23.86
C ALA A 148 -6.44 -12.86 22.88
N LEU A 149 -5.47 -12.67 21.96
CA LEU A 149 -4.99 -13.75 21.11
C LEU A 149 -4.38 -14.87 21.96
N THR A 150 -3.51 -14.52 22.90
CA THR A 150 -2.88 -15.51 23.80
C THR A 150 -3.92 -16.28 24.60
N ALA A 151 -4.93 -15.60 25.13
CA ALA A 151 -6.00 -16.24 25.91
C ALA A 151 -6.78 -17.30 25.11
N VAL A 152 -6.93 -17.13 23.80
CA VAL A 152 -7.69 -18.08 22.95
C VAL A 152 -6.82 -19.12 22.24
N THR A 153 -5.50 -18.88 22.11
CA THR A 153 -4.59 -19.78 21.38
C THR A 153 -3.57 -20.49 22.27
N ASN A 154 -3.26 -19.92 23.44
CA ASN A 154 -2.26 -20.45 24.38
C ASN A 154 -2.59 -20.05 25.82
N PRO A 155 -3.74 -20.49 26.40
CA PRO A 155 -4.15 -20.12 27.77
C PRO A 155 -3.09 -20.48 28.81
N GLY A 156 -2.65 -19.49 29.60
CA GLY A 156 -1.63 -19.69 30.66
C GLY A 156 -0.20 -19.83 30.15
N GLY A 157 0.02 -19.82 28.83
CA GLY A 157 1.35 -19.91 28.22
C GLY A 157 1.96 -18.54 27.84
N PRO A 158 3.14 -18.54 27.22
CA PRO A 158 3.80 -17.33 26.75
C PRO A 158 2.97 -16.58 25.68
N PRO A 159 3.21 -15.26 25.51
CA PRO A 159 2.48 -14.44 24.52
C PRO A 159 2.56 -15.03 23.11
N THR A 160 1.39 -15.22 22.48
CA THR A 160 1.31 -15.69 21.10
C THR A 160 1.73 -14.57 20.16
N THR A 161 2.68 -14.86 19.27
CA THR A 161 3.13 -13.95 18.21
C THR A 161 2.55 -14.36 16.86
N ILE A 162 2.45 -13.39 15.95
CA ILE A 162 1.97 -13.60 14.58
C ILE A 162 3.15 -13.42 13.64
N GLY A 163 3.46 -14.42 12.82
CA GLY A 163 4.40 -14.32 11.70
C GLY A 163 3.66 -13.75 10.47
N GLY A 164 4.31 -12.85 9.74
CA GLY A 164 3.82 -12.33 8.47
C GLY A 164 4.93 -12.40 7.42
N ASP A 165 4.57 -12.80 6.22
CA ASP A 165 5.49 -12.98 5.12
C ASP A 165 5.53 -11.76 4.18
N THR A 166 6.45 -11.80 3.27
CA THR A 166 6.57 -10.87 2.15
C THR A 166 5.83 -11.45 0.97
N GLU A 167 4.98 -10.66 0.34
CA GLU A 167 4.10 -11.12 -0.72
C GLU A 167 4.19 -10.25 -1.97
N TRP A 168 3.97 -10.86 -3.12
CA TRP A 168 3.80 -10.18 -4.39
C TRP A 168 2.34 -10.19 -4.81
N GLY A 169 1.89 -9.09 -5.41
CA GLY A 169 0.54 -8.94 -5.95
C GLY A 169 0.52 -8.12 -7.22
N GLY A 170 -0.61 -8.12 -7.89
CA GLY A 170 -0.91 -7.25 -9.02
C GLY A 170 -1.84 -6.13 -8.60
N THR A 171 -1.59 -4.91 -9.06
CA THR A 171 -2.44 -3.75 -8.82
C THR A 171 -2.96 -3.20 -10.13
N VAL A 172 -4.21 -2.80 -10.14
CA VAL A 172 -4.83 -1.97 -11.18
C VAL A 172 -5.26 -0.64 -10.56
N GLU A 173 -5.20 0.42 -11.36
CA GLU A 173 -5.46 1.79 -10.94
C GLU A 173 -6.38 2.50 -11.94
N ILE A 174 -7.22 3.36 -11.41
CA ILE A 174 -7.93 4.39 -12.15
C ILE A 174 -7.81 5.70 -11.38
N GLY A 175 -7.46 6.78 -12.07
CA GLY A 175 -7.28 8.07 -11.45
C GLY A 175 -7.40 9.22 -12.43
N GLY A 176 -7.09 10.43 -11.95
CA GLY A 176 -7.07 11.62 -12.79
C GLY A 176 -6.31 12.76 -12.12
N ASN A 177 -5.63 13.52 -12.98
CA ASN A 177 -4.94 14.74 -12.60
C ASN A 177 -5.80 15.95 -13.01
N TYR A 178 -5.90 16.93 -12.12
CA TYR A 178 -6.50 18.23 -12.40
C TYR A 178 -5.44 19.32 -12.29
N LYS A 179 -5.16 20.00 -13.41
CA LYS A 179 -4.14 21.04 -13.52
C LYS A 179 -4.58 22.30 -12.75
N ILE A 180 -3.75 22.78 -11.83
CA ILE A 180 -3.93 24.06 -11.13
C ILE A 180 -3.25 25.18 -11.93
N ASP A 181 -1.99 24.95 -12.29
CA ASP A 181 -1.18 25.87 -13.09
C ASP A 181 -0.20 25.10 -13.99
N LYS A 182 0.90 25.72 -14.41
CA LYS A 182 1.89 25.09 -15.31
C LYS A 182 2.60 23.89 -14.68
N HIS A 183 2.77 23.87 -13.38
CA HIS A 183 3.55 22.87 -12.66
C HIS A 183 2.71 22.06 -11.66
N TRP A 184 1.76 22.71 -10.97
CA TRP A 184 0.98 22.12 -9.92
C TRP A 184 -0.29 21.46 -10.41
N PHE A 185 -0.59 20.31 -9.87
CA PHE A 185 -1.84 19.60 -10.14
C PHE A 185 -2.36 18.89 -8.88
N LEU A 186 -3.66 18.67 -8.85
CA LEU A 186 -4.30 17.74 -7.90
C LEU A 186 -4.43 16.38 -8.56
N ASP A 187 -4.37 15.34 -7.75
CA ASP A 187 -4.52 13.96 -8.19
C ASP A 187 -5.42 13.20 -7.26
N ALA A 188 -6.30 12.37 -7.82
CA ALA A 188 -7.10 11.41 -7.09
C ALA A 188 -7.12 10.08 -7.83
N ALA A 189 -6.95 8.97 -7.09
CA ALA A 189 -6.93 7.64 -7.66
C ALA A 189 -7.56 6.60 -6.75
N VAL A 190 -8.08 5.54 -7.36
CA VAL A 190 -8.50 4.32 -6.70
C VAL A 190 -7.69 3.16 -7.26
N LEU A 191 -7.08 2.40 -6.35
CA LEU A 191 -6.28 1.23 -6.68
C LEU A 191 -6.96 -0.03 -6.15
N LYS A 192 -6.87 -1.09 -6.92
CA LYS A 192 -7.27 -2.43 -6.51
C LYS A 192 -6.06 -3.35 -6.61
N THR A 193 -5.62 -3.90 -5.47
CA THR A 193 -4.52 -4.86 -5.42
C THR A 193 -5.07 -6.26 -5.21
N PHE A 194 -4.55 -7.23 -5.93
CA PHE A 194 -4.85 -8.65 -5.80
C PHE A 194 -3.65 -9.30 -5.12
N ILE A 195 -3.81 -9.66 -3.84
CA ILE A 195 -2.74 -10.20 -3.01
C ILE A 195 -3.29 -11.12 -1.93
N SER A 196 -2.55 -12.18 -1.65
CA SER A 196 -2.85 -13.13 -0.56
C SER A 196 -1.64 -13.22 0.36
N THR A 197 -1.88 -13.57 1.62
CA THR A 197 -0.82 -13.78 2.60
C THR A 197 -1.13 -14.99 3.48
N LYS A 198 -0.11 -15.56 4.08
CA LYS A 198 -0.23 -16.62 5.10
C LYS A 198 0.24 -16.04 6.43
N ALA A 199 -0.61 -16.16 7.45
CA ALA A 199 -0.27 -15.83 8.83
C ALA A 199 -0.03 -17.11 9.60
N THR A 200 1.09 -17.16 10.36
CA THR A 200 1.44 -18.29 11.21
C THR A 200 1.62 -17.81 12.64
N LEU A 201 0.99 -18.49 13.60
CA LEU A 201 1.12 -18.19 15.02
C LEU A 201 2.29 -18.95 15.62
N SER A 202 2.92 -18.39 16.66
CA SER A 202 3.99 -19.08 17.41
C SER A 202 3.53 -20.39 18.07
N THR A 203 2.23 -20.59 18.16
CA THR A 203 1.56 -21.80 18.64
C THR A 203 1.37 -22.87 17.56
N GLY A 204 1.85 -22.62 16.32
CA GLY A 204 1.81 -23.55 15.20
C GLY A 204 0.56 -23.44 14.31
N GLN A 205 -0.50 -22.77 14.75
CA GLN A 205 -1.68 -22.57 13.91
C GLN A 205 -1.35 -21.60 12.76
N SER A 206 -2.03 -21.78 11.63
CA SER A 206 -1.90 -20.89 10.47
C SER A 206 -3.23 -20.66 9.76
N THR A 207 -3.32 -19.57 9.04
CA THR A 207 -4.44 -19.27 8.15
C THR A 207 -3.95 -18.56 6.90
N SER A 208 -4.56 -18.84 5.77
CA SER A 208 -4.35 -18.06 4.54
C SER A 208 -5.44 -17.01 4.41
N ALA A 209 -5.09 -15.85 3.93
CA ALA A 209 -6.03 -14.75 3.75
C ALA A 209 -5.81 -14.04 2.41
N LYS A 210 -6.87 -13.92 1.62
CA LYS A 210 -6.93 -13.03 0.46
C LYS A 210 -7.24 -11.63 1.00
N LEU A 211 -6.32 -10.70 0.85
CA LEU A 211 -6.46 -9.34 1.38
C LEU A 211 -7.18 -8.42 0.40
N ASN A 212 -6.85 -8.53 -0.87
CA ASN A 212 -7.44 -7.82 -2.00
C ASN A 212 -7.91 -6.39 -1.69
N PRO A 213 -7.03 -5.51 -1.14
CA PRO A 213 -7.43 -4.20 -0.68
C PRO A 213 -7.88 -3.28 -1.83
N ILE A 214 -8.72 -2.30 -1.45
CA ILE A 214 -8.95 -1.09 -2.23
C ILE A 214 -8.18 0.02 -1.53
N ALA A 215 -7.40 0.80 -2.28
CA ALA A 215 -6.75 2.00 -1.80
C ALA A 215 -7.37 3.23 -2.46
N ILE A 216 -7.52 4.30 -1.68
CA ILE A 216 -8.01 5.60 -2.15
C ILE A 216 -6.90 6.61 -1.88
N ASN A 217 -6.46 7.29 -2.94
CA ASN A 217 -5.40 8.29 -2.93
C ASN A 217 -5.97 9.68 -3.20
N ALA A 218 -5.44 10.67 -2.49
CA ALA A 218 -5.62 12.08 -2.80
C ALA A 218 -4.29 12.80 -2.58
N SER A 219 -3.83 13.56 -3.55
CA SER A 219 -2.51 14.19 -3.52
C SER A 219 -2.45 15.50 -4.27
N ILE A 220 -1.41 16.27 -3.96
CA ILE A 220 -0.92 17.36 -4.78
C ILE A 220 0.36 16.90 -5.46
N GLY A 221 0.53 17.29 -6.71
CA GLY A 221 1.71 16.95 -7.50
C GLY A 221 2.34 18.16 -8.15
N TYR A 222 3.61 17.97 -8.53
CA TYR A 222 4.42 18.94 -9.25
C TYR A 222 5.07 18.27 -10.46
N THR A 223 5.05 18.96 -11.59
CA THR A 223 5.70 18.55 -12.84
C THR A 223 7.00 19.34 -13.02
N PHE A 224 8.10 18.62 -13.27
CA PHE A 224 9.45 19.18 -13.50
C PHE A 224 9.79 19.23 -14.97
#